data_2d77dc121c7265d59db21b0e7f45e53c
#
_entry.id   2d77dc121c7265d59db21b0e7f45e53c
#
_cell.length_a   1.000
_cell.length_b   1.000
_cell.length_c   1.000
_cell.angle_alpha   90.00
_cell.angle_beta   90.00
_cell.angle_gamma   90.00
#
_symmetry.space_group_name_H-M   'P 1'
#
loop_
_entity.id
_entity.type
_entity.pdbx_description
1 polymer ?
#
loop_
_entity_poly.entity_id
_entity_poly.type
_entity_poly.pdbx_seq_one_letter_code
_entity_poly.pdbx_strand_id
1 'polypeptide(L)' 'MSTLNTDPNIPKPDDFYARLLAVHEGRTKAESDALNARLILILSNHIGDPEVLDAALDLAAAG' A
#
# COMPACT_ATOMS: atom_id res chain seq x y z
N MET A 1 9.44 2.88 -20.36
CA MET A 1 9.89 2.80 -18.97
C MET A 1 8.78 3.23 -18.04
N SER A 2 8.58 2.45 -16.99
CA SER A 2 7.55 2.74 -16.02
C SER A 2 8.11 3.63 -14.92
N THR A 3 7.34 4.61 -14.51
CA THR A 3 7.70 5.49 -13.40
C THR A 3 6.64 5.43 -12.32
N LEU A 4 7.08 5.59 -11.08
CA LEU A 4 6.18 5.65 -9.95
C LEU A 4 5.30 6.89 -10.05
N ASN A 5 3.99 6.71 -9.97
CA ASN A 5 3.06 7.83 -9.93
C ASN A 5 2.93 8.29 -8.47
N THR A 6 3.40 9.51 -8.19
CA THR A 6 3.30 10.10 -6.86
C THR A 6 2.20 11.16 -6.76
N ASP A 7 1.49 11.42 -7.84
CA ASP A 7 0.34 12.31 -7.84
C ASP A 7 -0.90 11.60 -7.28
N PRO A 8 -1.90 12.35 -6.80
CA PRO A 8 -3.16 11.73 -6.38
C PRO A 8 -3.74 10.86 -7.48
N ASN A 9 -4.01 9.61 -7.19
CA ASN A 9 -4.40 8.61 -8.18
C ASN A 9 -5.55 7.73 -7.73
N ILE A 10 -6.06 7.94 -6.54
CA ILE A 10 -7.18 7.18 -6.00
C ILE A 10 -8.43 8.03 -6.08
N PRO A 11 -9.45 7.64 -6.89
CA PRO A 11 -10.74 8.32 -6.82
C PRO A 11 -11.36 8.04 -5.44
N LYS A 12 -11.93 9.07 -4.84
CA LYS A 12 -12.54 8.99 -3.50
C LYS A 12 -11.58 8.40 -2.46
N PRO A 13 -10.43 9.03 -2.23
CA PRO A 13 -9.41 8.48 -1.30
C PRO A 13 -9.94 8.33 0.12
N ASP A 14 -10.89 9.17 0.55
CA ASP A 14 -11.48 9.08 1.88
C ASP A 14 -12.25 7.77 2.06
N ASP A 15 -12.94 7.32 1.02
CA ASP A 15 -13.68 6.04 1.05
C ASP A 15 -12.70 4.87 1.18
N PHE A 16 -11.59 4.90 0.46
CA PHE A 16 -10.57 3.86 0.59
C PHE A 16 -9.96 3.87 1.98
N TYR A 17 -9.63 5.05 2.51
CA TYR A 17 -9.03 5.17 3.83
C TYR A 17 -9.97 4.64 4.91
N ALA A 18 -11.26 4.96 4.82
CA ALA A 18 -12.25 4.44 5.76
C ALA A 18 -12.31 2.91 5.72
N ARG A 19 -12.24 2.31 4.53
CA ARG A 19 -12.22 0.86 4.38
C ARG A 19 -10.94 0.25 4.96
N LEU A 20 -9.81 0.90 4.74
CA LEU A 20 -8.52 0.46 5.29
C LEU A 20 -8.56 0.44 6.82
N LEU A 21 -9.08 1.49 7.44
CA LEU A 21 -9.24 1.54 8.89
C LEU A 21 -10.20 0.44 9.38
N ALA A 22 -11.28 0.22 8.66
CA ALA A 22 -12.29 -0.77 9.03
C ALA A 22 -11.71 -2.19 9.08
N VAL A 23 -10.82 -2.56 8.16
CA VAL A 23 -10.23 -3.90 8.16
C VAL A 23 -9.24 -4.11 9.29
N HIS A 24 -8.75 -3.04 9.91
CA HIS A 24 -7.89 -3.11 11.09
C HIS A 24 -8.67 -3.14 12.41
N GLU A 25 -9.94 -2.80 12.38
CA GLU A 25 -10.75 -2.65 13.59
C GLU A 25 -10.85 -3.97 14.36
N GLY A 26 -10.63 -3.91 15.67
CA GLY A 26 -10.70 -5.09 16.54
C GLY A 26 -9.49 -6.01 16.48
N ARG A 27 -8.46 -5.69 15.70
CA ARG A 27 -7.25 -6.51 15.59
C ARG A 27 -6.19 -6.07 16.60
N THR A 28 -5.38 -7.01 17.04
CA THR A 28 -4.18 -6.70 17.82
C THR A 28 -3.13 -6.07 16.90
N LYS A 29 -2.08 -5.48 17.49
CA LYS A 29 -0.97 -4.94 16.71
C LYS A 29 -0.34 -6.01 15.82
N ALA A 30 -0.09 -7.20 16.36
CA ALA A 30 0.50 -8.29 15.57
C ALA A 30 -0.40 -8.70 14.39
N GLU A 31 -1.70 -8.74 14.61
CA GLU A 31 -2.67 -9.06 13.56
C GLU A 31 -2.71 -7.97 12.49
N SER A 32 -2.67 -6.70 12.90
CA SER A 32 -2.61 -5.56 11.97
C SER A 32 -1.32 -5.56 11.16
N ASP A 33 -0.18 -5.84 11.79
CA ASP A 33 1.11 -5.93 11.08
C ASP A 33 1.06 -7.05 10.03
N ALA A 34 0.49 -8.20 10.36
CA ALA A 34 0.34 -9.31 9.42
C ALA A 34 -0.60 -8.96 8.26
N LEU A 35 -1.69 -8.25 8.54
CA LEU A 35 -2.61 -7.77 7.52
C LEU A 35 -1.89 -6.85 6.54
N ASN A 36 -1.13 -5.88 7.06
CA ASN A 36 -0.38 -4.95 6.23
C ASN A 36 0.67 -5.65 5.37
N ALA A 37 1.35 -6.66 5.91
CA ALA A 37 2.33 -7.44 5.15
C ALA A 37 1.66 -8.16 3.98
N ARG A 38 0.49 -8.77 4.21
CA ARG A 38 -0.28 -9.43 3.16
C ARG A 38 -0.75 -8.44 2.10
N LEU A 39 -1.24 -7.27 2.53
CA LEU A 39 -1.72 -6.23 1.63
C LEU A 39 -0.60 -5.74 0.71
N ILE A 40 0.59 -5.52 1.26
CA ILE A 40 1.76 -5.11 0.49
C ILE A 40 2.06 -6.13 -0.59
N LEU A 41 2.04 -7.42 -0.27
CA LEU A 41 2.32 -8.47 -1.25
C LEU A 41 1.24 -8.56 -2.32
N ILE A 42 -0.03 -8.41 -1.94
CA ILE A 42 -1.14 -8.42 -2.88
C ILE A 42 -1.00 -7.25 -3.87
N LEU A 43 -0.76 -6.05 -3.35
CA LEU A 43 -0.64 -4.86 -4.18
C LEU A 43 0.62 -4.90 -5.05
N SER A 44 1.73 -5.39 -4.49
CA SER A 44 2.99 -5.55 -5.23
C SER A 44 2.82 -6.50 -6.41
N ASN A 45 2.13 -7.61 -6.20
CA ASN A 45 1.85 -8.56 -7.26
C ASN A 45 0.94 -7.95 -8.33
N HIS A 46 -0.03 -7.16 -7.91
CA HIS A 46 -0.94 -6.49 -8.86
C HIS A 46 -0.18 -5.46 -9.72
N ILE A 47 0.71 -4.67 -9.10
CA ILE A 47 1.55 -3.70 -9.82
C ILE A 47 2.49 -4.43 -10.77
N GLY A 48 3.21 -5.43 -10.29
CA GLY A 48 4.02 -6.34 -11.08
C GLY A 48 5.27 -5.77 -11.74
N ASP A 49 5.48 -4.46 -11.69
CA ASP A 49 6.60 -3.78 -12.36
C ASP A 49 7.74 -3.58 -11.35
N PRO A 50 8.88 -4.29 -11.52
CA PRO A 50 9.97 -4.19 -10.55
C PRO A 50 10.57 -2.79 -10.43
N GLU A 51 10.61 -2.01 -11.51
CA GLU A 51 11.14 -0.64 -11.43
C GLU A 51 10.25 0.26 -10.57
N VAL A 52 8.93 0.14 -10.73
CA VAL A 52 7.97 0.89 -9.93
C VAL A 52 8.04 0.46 -8.46
N LEU A 53 8.15 -0.84 -8.21
CA LEU A 53 8.23 -1.38 -6.86
C LEU A 53 9.51 -0.94 -6.15
N ASP A 54 10.66 -0.94 -6.84
CA ASP A 54 11.91 -0.44 -6.29
C ASP A 54 11.81 1.05 -5.94
N ALA A 55 11.24 1.85 -6.84
CA ALA A 55 11.06 3.28 -6.59
C ALA A 55 10.16 3.52 -5.38
N ALA A 56 9.12 2.72 -5.22
CA ALA A 56 8.22 2.82 -4.07
C ALA A 56 8.94 2.47 -2.76
N LEU A 57 9.77 1.43 -2.78
CA LEU A 57 10.56 1.04 -1.61
C LEU A 57 11.53 2.14 -1.21
N ASP A 58 12.23 2.72 -2.19
CA ASP A 58 13.17 3.81 -1.93
C ASP A 58 12.46 5.02 -1.31
N LEU A 59 11.33 5.39 -1.86
CA LEU A 59 10.54 6.52 -1.35
C LEU A 59 10.05 6.25 0.08
N ALA A 60 9.56 5.05 0.34
CA ALA A 60 9.09 4.65 1.66
C ALA A 60 10.22 4.66 2.68
N ALA A 61 11.42 4.19 2.30
CA ALA A 61 12.57 4.13 3.18
C ALA A 61 13.15 5.51 3.49
N ALA A 62 12.93 6.50 2.62
CA ALA A 62 13.40 7.87 2.82
C ALA A 62 12.58 8.65 3.86
N GLY A 63 11.37 8.18 4.13
CA GLY A 63 10.43 8.86 5.06
C GLY A 63 10.64 8.56 6.55
#